data_d4bb6d5d1a37300d8d57e52bf75ef359
#
_entry.id   d4bb6d5d1a37300d8d57e52bf75ef359
#
_cell.length_a   1.000
_cell.length_b   1.000
_cell.length_c   1.000
_cell.angle_alpha   90.00
_cell.angle_beta   90.00
_cell.angle_gamma   90.00
#
_symmetry.space_group_name_H-M   'P 1'
#
loop_
_entity.id
_entity.type
_entity.pdbx_description
1 polymer ?
#
loop_
_entity_poly.entity_id
_entity_poly.type
_entity_poly.pdbx_seq_one_letter_code
_entity_poly.pdbx_strand_id
1 'polypeptide(L)'
;MLFRSGARKNWAYRQDQLSSTHPIAVDMKNMEEVRSNFDGITYAKGASVLQQLVAHVGKENFFAGLRKYFAKHAWGNTVLSDLLVELEATSGRDLSEWTKTWLQTSGVNTFRPELKIDGNKYSEIAIIQEAPLVPVGSKEIRPHRMAVGLYDVKNGKLERRKSVELDVTSSKTLVKELSGEEIADLLLLNDHDLTYGKIRFDERSIATLKAHLGNLSDSLTRALCWSAAWDMHRDGELSATDYTEIVLNALGNESEASVISAQLANLETSVEIYSSPKNRERSEEHTSELQSQST
;
A
#
# COMPACT_ATOMS: atom_id res chain seq x y z
N MET A 1 13.71 -5.27 -3.25
CA MET A 1 12.62 -4.28 -3.12
C MET A 1 11.31 -4.94 -2.69
N LEU A 2 10.83 -5.96 -3.37
CA LEU A 2 9.60 -6.72 -3.09
C LEU A 2 9.46 -7.26 -1.66
N PHE A 3 10.54 -7.76 -1.06
CA PHE A 3 10.54 -8.25 0.32
C PHE A 3 10.14 -7.18 1.35
N ARG A 4 10.32 -5.89 1.03
CA ARG A 4 9.93 -4.78 1.92
C ARG A 4 8.48 -4.35 1.72
N SER A 5 7.96 -4.42 0.49
CA SER A 5 6.63 -3.91 0.15
C SER A 5 5.51 -4.88 0.55
N GLY A 6 5.64 -6.17 0.27
CA GLY A 6 4.58 -7.14 0.53
C GLY A 6 4.47 -7.58 1.99
N ALA A 7 5.26 -8.56 2.42
CA ALA A 7 5.10 -9.23 3.71
C ALA A 7 5.30 -8.29 4.92
N ARG A 8 6.25 -7.34 4.85
CA ARG A 8 6.51 -6.42 5.97
C ARG A 8 5.46 -5.32 6.10
N LYS A 9 4.95 -4.78 4.99
CA LYS A 9 3.87 -3.79 5.03
C LYS A 9 2.59 -4.38 5.62
N ASN A 10 2.25 -5.63 5.25
CA ASN A 10 1.11 -6.33 5.81
C ASN A 10 1.24 -6.55 7.32
N TRP A 11 2.46 -6.79 7.82
CA TRP A 11 2.72 -6.83 9.27
C TRP A 11 2.41 -5.48 9.93
N ALA A 12 2.86 -4.38 9.35
CA ALA A 12 2.54 -3.04 9.85
C ALA A 12 1.04 -2.75 9.79
N TYR A 13 0.38 -3.02 8.67
CA TYR A 13 -1.07 -2.81 8.52
C TYR A 13 -1.88 -3.60 9.56
N ARG A 14 -1.46 -4.84 9.86
CA ARG A 14 -2.11 -5.64 10.88
C ARG A 14 -2.01 -5.00 12.27
N GLN A 15 -0.84 -4.50 12.65
CA GLN A 15 -0.64 -3.88 13.96
C GLN A 15 -1.25 -2.48 14.05
N ASP A 16 -1.14 -1.68 13.00
CA ASP A 16 -1.63 -0.30 12.95
C ASP A 16 -3.18 -0.20 12.91
N GLN A 17 -3.87 -1.33 12.84
CA GLN A 17 -5.33 -1.45 12.92
C GLN A 17 -5.82 -2.06 14.23
N LEU A 18 -4.93 -2.30 15.20
CA LEU A 18 -5.30 -2.76 16.54
C LEU A 18 -5.48 -1.57 17.48
N SER A 19 -6.24 -1.77 18.55
CA SER A 19 -6.41 -0.76 19.63
C SER A 19 -5.09 -0.40 20.32
N SER A 20 -4.07 -1.28 20.21
CA SER A 20 -2.71 -1.07 20.73
C SER A 20 -1.80 -0.31 19.75
N THR A 21 -2.34 0.24 18.65
CA THR A 21 -1.54 1.05 17.72
C THR A 21 -0.94 2.27 18.40
N HIS A 22 0.21 2.69 17.91
CA HIS A 22 0.95 3.85 18.43
C HIS A 22 1.61 4.64 17.28
N PRO A 23 2.00 5.92 17.50
CA PRO A 23 2.80 6.67 16.54
C PRO A 23 4.18 6.04 16.30
N ILE A 24 4.83 6.35 15.18
CA ILE A 24 6.22 5.93 14.93
C ILE A 24 7.18 6.62 15.92
N ALA A 25 7.00 7.93 16.12
CA ALA A 25 7.77 8.69 17.11
C ALA A 25 7.02 8.71 18.44
N VAL A 26 7.49 7.91 19.39
CA VAL A 26 6.94 7.80 20.74
C VAL A 26 8.01 8.24 21.75
N ASP A 27 7.61 8.98 22.76
CA ASP A 27 8.47 9.29 23.90
C ASP A 27 8.53 8.07 24.82
N MET A 28 9.68 7.40 24.85
CA MET A 28 9.91 6.16 25.60
C MET A 28 10.56 6.48 26.95
N LYS A 29 9.85 6.20 28.03
CA LYS A 29 10.26 6.55 29.39
C LYS A 29 11.08 5.46 30.08
N ASN A 30 11.00 4.22 29.64
CA ASN A 30 11.65 3.07 30.25
C ASN A 30 11.97 1.97 29.23
N MET A 31 12.76 0.98 29.65
CA MET A 31 13.20 -0.13 28.78
C MET A 31 12.08 -1.09 28.39
N GLU A 32 11.00 -1.16 29.14
CA GLU A 32 9.84 -1.99 28.81
C GLU A 32 9.08 -1.37 27.62
N GLU A 33 8.86 -0.07 27.64
CA GLU A 33 8.28 0.67 26.52
C GLU A 33 9.17 0.56 25.26
N VAL A 34 10.50 0.63 25.42
CA VAL A 34 11.43 0.40 24.29
C VAL A 34 11.21 -0.99 23.70
N ARG A 35 11.12 -2.05 24.53
CA ARG A 35 10.92 -3.43 24.05
C ARG A 35 9.56 -3.63 23.37
N SER A 36 8.50 -3.04 23.89
CA SER A 36 7.16 -3.14 23.31
C SER A 36 7.03 -2.45 21.96
N ASN A 37 7.85 -1.43 21.70
CA ASN A 37 7.87 -0.68 20.43
C ASN A 37 8.83 -1.28 19.36
N PHE A 38 9.48 -2.42 19.63
CA PHE A 38 10.23 -3.19 18.62
C PHE A 38 9.25 -4.01 17.74
N ASP A 39 8.41 -3.35 16.98
CA ASP A 39 7.27 -3.91 16.31
C ASP A 39 7.15 -3.51 14.84
N GLY A 40 6.05 -3.91 14.17
CA GLY A 40 5.77 -3.60 12.76
C GLY A 40 5.54 -2.11 12.52
N ILE A 41 5.09 -1.35 13.52
CA ILE A 41 4.88 0.10 13.37
C ILE A 41 6.23 0.79 13.32
N THR A 42 7.08 0.60 14.31
CA THR A 42 8.40 1.23 14.32
C THR A 42 9.24 0.84 13.10
N TYR A 43 9.27 -0.45 12.73
CA TYR A 43 10.14 -0.92 11.64
C TYR A 43 9.48 -0.86 10.26
N ALA A 44 8.33 -1.47 10.08
CA ALA A 44 7.77 -1.64 8.73
C ALA A 44 6.97 -0.41 8.28
N LYS A 45 6.14 0.19 9.15
CA LYS A 45 5.52 1.49 8.86
C LYS A 45 6.60 2.57 8.77
N GLY A 46 7.56 2.60 9.70
CA GLY A 46 8.68 3.54 9.68
C GLY A 46 9.47 3.50 8.38
N ALA A 47 9.83 2.31 7.89
CA ALA A 47 10.49 2.15 6.59
C ALA A 47 9.64 2.63 5.41
N SER A 48 8.32 2.39 5.44
CA SER A 48 7.40 2.85 4.40
C SER A 48 7.23 4.38 4.43
N VAL A 49 7.21 4.97 5.62
CA VAL A 49 7.13 6.43 5.80
C VAL A 49 8.42 7.11 5.35
N LEU A 50 9.60 6.49 5.56
CA LEU A 50 10.84 7.01 4.97
C LEU A 50 10.82 6.95 3.43
N GLN A 51 10.26 5.91 2.84
CA GLN A 51 10.06 5.85 1.40
C GLN A 51 9.10 6.94 0.90
N GLN A 52 8.01 7.17 1.63
CA GLN A 52 7.09 8.28 1.39
C GLN A 52 7.81 9.63 1.50
N LEU A 53 8.69 9.82 2.47
CA LEU A 53 9.50 11.05 2.60
C LEU A 53 10.39 11.26 1.38
N VAL A 54 11.06 10.20 0.90
CA VAL A 54 11.86 10.25 -0.34
C VAL A 54 11.00 10.69 -1.54
N ALA A 55 9.80 10.12 -1.69
CA ALA A 55 8.88 10.50 -2.77
C ALA A 55 8.39 11.94 -2.60
N HIS A 56 8.11 12.36 -1.37
CA HIS A 56 7.59 13.71 -1.06
C HIS A 56 8.60 14.81 -1.34
N VAL A 57 9.86 14.65 -0.90
CA VAL A 57 10.92 15.67 -1.09
C VAL A 57 11.64 15.55 -2.44
N GLY A 58 11.48 14.43 -3.12
CA GLY A 58 12.22 14.09 -4.33
C GLY A 58 13.56 13.41 -4.03
N LYS A 59 13.85 12.34 -4.78
CA LYS A 59 15.02 11.45 -4.55
C LYS A 59 16.35 12.20 -4.53
N GLU A 60 16.58 13.10 -5.49
CA GLU A 60 17.82 13.86 -5.59
C GLU A 60 17.99 14.82 -4.40
N ASN A 61 16.91 15.50 -3.99
CA ASN A 61 16.90 16.40 -2.83
C ASN A 61 17.14 15.62 -1.53
N PHE A 62 16.54 14.43 -1.41
CA PHE A 62 16.74 13.56 -0.25
C PHE A 62 18.21 13.17 -0.09
N PHE A 63 18.87 12.71 -1.16
CA PHE A 63 20.29 12.37 -1.12
C PHE A 63 21.20 13.58 -0.91
N ALA A 64 20.82 14.74 -1.44
CA ALA A 64 21.56 15.98 -1.18
C ALA A 64 21.46 16.39 0.29
N GLY A 65 20.28 16.29 0.90
CA GLY A 65 20.07 16.53 2.33
C GLY A 65 20.84 15.55 3.21
N LEU A 66 20.80 14.25 2.89
CA LEU A 66 21.59 13.24 3.60
C LEU A 66 23.09 13.54 3.57
N ARG A 67 23.65 13.94 2.43
CA ARG A 67 25.07 14.30 2.35
C ARG A 67 25.42 15.45 3.27
N LYS A 68 24.58 16.50 3.33
CA LYS A 68 24.77 17.64 4.23
C LYS A 68 24.65 17.21 5.70
N TYR A 69 23.62 16.43 6.02
CA TYR A 69 23.39 15.89 7.34
C TYR A 69 24.61 15.11 7.85
N PHE A 70 25.13 14.15 7.09
CA PHE A 70 26.29 13.35 7.48
C PHE A 70 27.58 14.19 7.58
N ALA A 71 27.75 15.17 6.68
CA ALA A 71 28.93 16.05 6.74
C ALA A 71 28.91 16.94 8.01
N LYS A 72 27.73 17.44 8.39
CA LYS A 72 27.57 18.33 9.54
C LYS A 72 27.67 17.61 10.89
N HIS A 73 27.18 16.37 10.95
CA HIS A 73 27.05 15.60 12.18
C HIS A 73 27.99 14.37 12.24
N ALA A 74 29.06 14.36 11.44
CA ALA A 74 30.02 13.26 11.42
C ALA A 74 30.56 12.97 12.83
N TRP A 75 30.50 11.70 13.23
CA TRP A 75 30.97 11.18 14.52
C TRP A 75 30.24 11.74 15.76
N GLY A 76 29.12 12.42 15.56
CA GLY A 76 28.27 12.96 16.62
C GLY A 76 26.96 12.19 16.78
N ASN A 77 26.25 12.45 17.87
CA ASN A 77 24.88 12.01 18.07
C ASN A 77 23.92 13.02 17.45
N THR A 78 22.78 12.54 16.96
CA THR A 78 21.78 13.36 16.28
C THR A 78 20.37 13.03 16.75
N VAL A 79 19.46 13.96 16.49
CA VAL A 79 18.02 13.81 16.67
C VAL A 79 17.30 13.96 15.30
N LEU A 80 16.04 13.60 15.25
CA LEU A 80 15.25 13.63 14.00
C LEU A 80 15.26 15.01 13.31
N SER A 81 15.16 16.10 14.09
CA SER A 81 15.17 17.46 13.56
C SER A 81 16.44 17.81 12.79
N ASP A 82 17.59 17.22 13.15
CA ASP A 82 18.85 17.47 12.44
C ASP A 82 18.82 16.98 11.00
N LEU A 83 18.11 15.86 10.75
CA LEU A 83 17.88 15.35 9.41
C LEU A 83 16.84 16.19 8.64
N LEU A 84 15.72 16.51 9.31
CA LEU A 84 14.60 17.21 8.66
C LEU A 84 15.00 18.60 8.16
N VAL A 85 15.77 19.36 8.95
CA VAL A 85 16.28 20.69 8.57
C VAL A 85 17.10 20.62 7.26
N GLU A 86 17.95 19.62 7.10
CA GLU A 86 18.75 19.48 5.88
C GLU A 86 17.88 19.04 4.68
N LEU A 87 16.84 18.24 4.92
CA LEU A 87 15.87 17.85 3.87
C LEU A 87 14.99 19.03 3.44
N GLU A 88 14.53 19.87 4.36
CA GLU A 88 13.82 21.12 4.06
C GLU A 88 14.69 22.06 3.23
N ALA A 89 15.95 22.28 3.65
CA ALA A 89 16.90 23.15 2.96
C ALA A 89 17.23 22.67 1.53
N THR A 90 17.16 21.37 1.24
CA THR A 90 17.46 20.83 -0.09
C THR A 90 16.24 20.66 -0.98
N SER A 91 15.07 20.45 -0.40
CA SER A 91 13.83 20.24 -1.17
C SER A 91 12.99 21.51 -1.36
N GLY A 92 13.20 22.51 -0.50
CA GLY A 92 12.35 23.70 -0.43
C GLY A 92 10.94 23.40 0.10
N ARG A 93 10.69 22.23 0.66
CA ARG A 93 9.40 21.85 1.28
C ARG A 93 9.47 22.03 2.78
N ASP A 94 8.42 22.61 3.37
CA ASP A 94 8.19 22.57 4.82
C ASP A 94 7.75 21.16 5.20
N LEU A 95 8.47 20.54 6.13
CA LEU A 95 8.20 19.19 6.64
C LEU A 95 7.52 19.18 8.01
N SER A 96 7.17 20.32 8.56
CA SER A 96 6.56 20.44 9.90
C SER A 96 5.24 19.66 9.99
N GLU A 97 4.30 19.91 9.07
CA GLU A 97 3.01 19.22 9.03
C GLU A 97 3.18 17.75 8.63
N TRP A 98 4.08 17.46 7.69
CA TRP A 98 4.41 16.09 7.30
C TRP A 98 4.91 15.28 8.49
N THR A 99 5.85 15.84 9.26
CA THR A 99 6.42 15.19 10.46
C THR A 99 5.36 14.92 11.51
N LYS A 100 4.52 15.90 11.80
CA LYS A 100 3.44 15.78 12.76
C LYS A 100 2.45 14.68 12.37
N THR A 101 1.97 14.70 11.15
CA THR A 101 0.93 13.78 10.68
C THR A 101 1.45 12.37 10.46
N TRP A 102 2.69 12.20 9.97
CA TRP A 102 3.25 10.89 9.69
C TRP A 102 3.93 10.21 10.88
N LEU A 103 4.65 10.97 11.70
CA LEU A 103 5.46 10.39 12.78
C LEU A 103 4.77 10.42 14.14
N GLN A 104 3.84 11.35 14.37
CA GLN A 104 3.21 11.56 15.68
C GLN A 104 1.75 11.10 15.74
N THR A 105 1.22 10.51 14.66
CA THR A 105 -0.11 9.93 14.64
C THR A 105 -0.08 8.45 14.26
N SER A 106 -1.08 7.69 14.71
CA SER A 106 -1.24 6.26 14.44
C SER A 106 -2.35 5.98 13.43
N GLY A 107 -2.44 4.73 12.98
CA GLY A 107 -3.44 4.27 12.04
C GLY A 107 -3.04 4.43 10.56
N VAL A 108 -3.79 3.78 9.68
CA VAL A 108 -3.55 3.72 8.23
C VAL A 108 -4.73 4.29 7.46
N ASN A 109 -4.47 5.21 6.51
CA ASN A 109 -5.48 5.76 5.62
C ASN A 109 -5.88 4.74 4.55
N THR A 110 -7.11 4.85 4.06
CA THR A 110 -7.62 4.05 2.94
C THR A 110 -7.87 4.96 1.74
N PHE A 111 -7.53 4.47 0.55
CA PHE A 111 -7.71 5.18 -0.70
C PHE A 111 -8.59 4.40 -1.64
N ARG A 112 -9.57 5.09 -2.22
CA ARG A 112 -10.44 4.52 -3.26
C ARG A 112 -10.60 5.46 -4.44
N PRO A 113 -10.71 4.96 -5.67
CA PRO A 113 -11.03 5.79 -6.82
C PRO A 113 -12.51 6.16 -6.80
N GLU A 114 -12.80 7.41 -7.14
CA GLU A 114 -14.12 7.88 -7.51
C GLU A 114 -14.06 8.27 -8.99
N LEU A 115 -14.85 7.58 -9.81
CA LEU A 115 -14.76 7.65 -11.27
C LEU A 115 -16.04 8.24 -11.85
N LYS A 116 -15.91 9.25 -12.72
CA LYS A 116 -16.98 9.69 -13.61
C LYS A 116 -16.62 9.33 -15.03
N ILE A 117 -17.54 8.70 -15.73
CA ILE A 117 -17.37 8.16 -17.07
C ILE A 117 -18.31 8.87 -18.03
N ASP A 118 -17.79 9.21 -19.21
CA ASP A 118 -18.56 9.71 -20.34
C ASP A 118 -18.17 8.89 -21.58
N GLY A 119 -19.11 8.10 -22.09
CA GLY A 119 -18.85 7.13 -23.15
C GLY A 119 -17.80 6.11 -22.74
N ASN A 120 -16.65 6.06 -23.43
CA ASN A 120 -15.52 5.17 -23.15
C ASN A 120 -14.35 5.89 -22.50
N LYS A 121 -14.59 7.05 -21.84
CA LYS A 121 -13.52 7.87 -21.25
C LYS A 121 -13.84 8.27 -19.83
N TYR A 122 -12.78 8.45 -19.04
CA TYR A 122 -12.90 9.12 -17.76
C TYR A 122 -13.14 10.61 -17.96
N SER A 123 -14.33 11.12 -17.59
CA SER A 123 -14.56 12.56 -17.51
C SER A 123 -13.92 13.16 -16.26
N GLU A 124 -13.87 12.40 -15.17
CA GLU A 124 -13.17 12.76 -13.92
C GLU A 124 -12.66 11.51 -13.21
N ILE A 125 -11.43 11.57 -12.70
CA ILE A 125 -10.89 10.61 -11.73
C ILE A 125 -10.54 11.38 -10.46
N ALA A 126 -11.06 10.94 -9.32
CA ALA A 126 -10.68 11.45 -8.02
C ALA A 126 -10.16 10.33 -7.13
N ILE A 127 -9.21 10.67 -6.28
CA ILE A 127 -8.76 9.83 -5.17
C ILE A 127 -9.50 10.29 -3.93
N ILE A 128 -10.25 9.40 -3.31
CA ILE A 128 -10.85 9.61 -2.00
C ILE A 128 -9.91 9.04 -0.95
N GLN A 129 -9.47 9.90 -0.04
CA GLN A 129 -8.71 9.52 1.15
C GLN A 129 -9.64 9.46 2.35
N GLU A 130 -9.69 8.30 2.99
CA GLU A 130 -10.44 8.06 4.22
C GLU A 130 -9.51 8.09 5.43
N ALA A 131 -9.97 8.67 6.52
CA ALA A 131 -9.24 8.65 7.78
C ALA A 131 -9.10 7.22 8.33
N PRO A 132 -8.08 6.94 9.15
CA PRO A 132 -7.95 5.65 9.82
C PRO A 132 -9.18 5.28 10.64
N LEU A 133 -9.62 4.02 10.56
CA LEU A 133 -10.69 3.51 11.43
C LEU A 133 -10.21 3.32 12.88
N VAL A 134 -8.91 3.12 13.06
CA VAL A 134 -8.25 2.97 14.36
C VAL A 134 -7.08 3.96 14.42
N PRO A 135 -6.93 4.73 15.52
CA PRO A 135 -7.82 4.78 16.68
C PRO A 135 -9.22 5.33 16.34
N VAL A 136 -10.23 4.85 17.09
CA VAL A 136 -11.63 5.25 16.87
C VAL A 136 -11.77 6.77 17.00
N GLY A 137 -12.45 7.37 16.02
CA GLY A 137 -12.67 8.82 15.95
C GLY A 137 -11.50 9.59 15.32
N SER A 138 -10.49 8.91 14.79
CA SER A 138 -9.43 9.54 13.99
C SER A 138 -10.02 10.32 12.82
N LYS A 139 -9.48 11.53 12.57
CA LYS A 139 -9.82 12.38 11.42
C LYS A 139 -8.58 12.69 10.58
N GLU A 140 -7.52 11.94 10.77
CA GLU A 140 -6.23 12.21 10.16
C GLU A 140 -6.29 12.01 8.63
N ILE A 141 -6.16 13.11 7.90
CA ILE A 141 -5.95 13.15 6.45
C ILE A 141 -4.51 13.56 6.24
N ARG A 142 -3.66 12.60 5.86
CA ARG A 142 -2.22 12.82 5.72
C ARG A 142 -1.85 13.30 4.33
N PRO A 143 -0.79 14.08 4.17
CA PRO A 143 -0.22 14.35 2.86
C PRO A 143 0.49 13.10 2.32
N HIS A 144 0.09 12.64 1.14
CA HIS A 144 0.69 11.50 0.45
C HIS A 144 1.25 11.93 -0.90
N ARG A 145 2.37 11.37 -1.29
CA ARG A 145 2.84 11.33 -2.66
C ARG A 145 2.56 9.95 -3.21
N MET A 146 1.77 9.82 -4.26
CA MET A 146 1.47 8.52 -4.86
C MET A 146 1.40 8.60 -6.38
N ALA A 147 1.51 7.45 -7.03
CA ALA A 147 1.26 7.30 -8.45
C ALA A 147 -0.11 6.64 -8.69
N VAL A 148 -0.76 7.00 -9.79
CA VAL A 148 -1.95 6.34 -10.32
C VAL A 148 -1.59 5.72 -11.66
N GLY A 149 -1.72 4.39 -11.76
CA GLY A 149 -1.44 3.61 -12.96
C GLY A 149 -2.71 3.21 -13.68
N LEU A 150 -2.73 3.35 -15.01
CA LEU A 150 -3.73 2.80 -15.92
C LEU A 150 -3.12 1.62 -16.68
N TYR A 151 -3.79 0.47 -16.65
CA TYR A 151 -3.35 -0.77 -17.25
C TYR A 151 -4.41 -1.31 -18.19
N ASP A 152 -3.98 -1.85 -19.33
CA ASP A 152 -4.84 -2.47 -20.33
C ASP A 152 -4.41 -3.90 -20.61
N VAL A 153 -5.38 -4.76 -20.91
CA VAL A 153 -5.13 -6.11 -21.40
C VAL A 153 -4.77 -6.07 -22.88
N LYS A 154 -3.51 -6.41 -23.19
CA LYS A 154 -3.00 -6.49 -24.57
C LYS A 154 -2.41 -7.87 -24.83
N ASN A 155 -2.93 -8.58 -25.80
CA ASN A 155 -2.46 -9.94 -26.15
C ASN A 155 -2.43 -10.90 -24.94
N GLY A 156 -3.42 -10.80 -24.07
CA GLY A 156 -3.52 -11.60 -22.85
C GLY A 156 -2.61 -11.17 -21.69
N LYS A 157 -1.82 -10.11 -21.85
CA LYS A 157 -0.98 -9.52 -20.80
C LYS A 157 -1.59 -8.23 -20.28
N LEU A 158 -1.44 -7.98 -18.99
CA LEU A 158 -1.83 -6.73 -18.35
C LEU A 158 -0.62 -5.77 -18.34
N GLU A 159 -0.69 -4.70 -19.13
CA GLU A 159 0.41 -3.78 -19.36
C GLU A 159 0.06 -2.35 -18.93
N ARG A 160 1.01 -1.66 -18.28
CA ARG A 160 0.84 -0.25 -17.92
C ARG A 160 0.82 0.63 -19.16
N ARG A 161 -0.29 1.34 -19.37
CA ARG A 161 -0.43 2.32 -20.44
C ARG A 161 0.06 3.70 -20.02
N LYS A 162 -0.28 4.12 -18.81
CA LYS A 162 0.04 5.46 -18.27
C LYS A 162 0.23 5.40 -16.77
N SER A 163 1.10 6.24 -16.24
CA SER A 163 1.24 6.47 -14.80
C SER A 163 1.44 7.95 -14.54
N VAL A 164 0.80 8.48 -13.50
CA VAL A 164 0.87 9.88 -13.09
C VAL A 164 1.14 9.94 -11.59
N GLU A 165 2.12 10.74 -11.20
CA GLU A 165 2.43 11.01 -9.79
C GLU A 165 1.85 12.35 -9.36
N LEU A 166 1.21 12.36 -8.18
CA LEU A 166 0.61 13.57 -7.62
C LEU A 166 0.67 13.58 -6.09
N ASP A 167 0.51 14.77 -5.53
CA ASP A 167 0.32 14.95 -4.09
C ASP A 167 -1.17 14.84 -3.75
N VAL A 168 -1.50 13.96 -2.79
CA VAL A 168 -2.84 13.76 -2.24
C VAL A 168 -2.85 14.35 -0.82
N THR A 169 -3.41 15.53 -0.66
CA THR A 169 -3.34 16.31 0.59
C THR A 169 -4.69 16.58 1.23
N SER A 170 -5.76 16.05 0.65
CA SER A 170 -7.13 16.25 1.10
C SER A 170 -7.95 14.97 1.03
N SER A 171 -9.15 14.98 1.60
CA SER A 171 -10.07 13.84 1.54
C SER A 171 -10.54 13.49 0.13
N LYS A 172 -10.48 14.46 -0.80
CA LYS A 172 -10.75 14.24 -2.22
C LYS A 172 -9.75 15.02 -3.05
N THR A 173 -9.00 14.32 -3.92
CA THR A 173 -8.00 14.90 -4.83
C THR A 173 -8.30 14.49 -6.27
N LEU A 174 -8.42 15.45 -7.17
CA LEU A 174 -8.65 15.21 -8.59
C LEU A 174 -7.33 14.84 -9.29
N VAL A 175 -7.36 13.80 -10.13
CA VAL A 175 -6.24 13.38 -10.99
C VAL A 175 -6.46 13.96 -12.38
N LYS A 176 -6.21 15.28 -12.52
CA LYS A 176 -6.54 16.05 -13.74
C LYS A 176 -5.84 15.51 -14.98
N GLU A 177 -4.64 15.00 -14.84
CA GLU A 177 -3.80 14.48 -15.93
C GLU A 177 -4.34 13.20 -16.57
N LEU A 178 -5.33 12.57 -15.93
CA LEU A 178 -6.01 11.37 -16.42
C LEU A 178 -7.44 11.66 -16.93
N SER A 179 -7.90 12.92 -16.89
CA SER A 179 -9.17 13.31 -17.50
C SER A 179 -9.10 13.20 -19.02
N GLY A 180 -10.12 12.61 -19.64
CA GLY A 180 -10.18 12.35 -21.07
C GLY A 180 -9.48 11.06 -21.52
N GLU A 181 -8.76 10.36 -20.64
CA GLU A 181 -8.20 9.03 -20.93
C GLU A 181 -9.30 7.99 -21.15
N GLU A 182 -9.03 7.02 -22.01
CA GLU A 182 -9.90 5.85 -22.19
C GLU A 182 -9.98 5.04 -20.88
N ILE A 183 -11.12 4.40 -20.65
CA ILE A 183 -11.30 3.56 -19.46
C ILE A 183 -10.28 2.42 -19.50
N ALA A 184 -9.49 2.30 -18.45
CA ALA A 184 -8.51 1.24 -18.29
C ALA A 184 -9.18 -0.07 -17.83
N ASP A 185 -8.54 -1.20 -18.08
CA ASP A 185 -8.98 -2.47 -17.52
C ASP A 185 -8.65 -2.57 -16.04
N LEU A 186 -7.50 -1.99 -15.60
CA LEU A 186 -7.14 -1.85 -14.19
C LEU A 186 -6.69 -0.42 -13.91
N LEU A 187 -7.30 0.22 -12.92
CA LEU A 187 -6.82 1.45 -12.31
C LEU A 187 -6.19 1.12 -10.96
N LEU A 188 -4.88 1.38 -10.82
CA LEU A 188 -4.12 1.09 -9.62
C LEU A 188 -3.69 2.38 -8.94
N LEU A 189 -4.22 2.64 -7.74
CA LEU A 189 -3.72 3.67 -6.85
C LEU A 189 -2.44 3.20 -6.16
N ASN A 190 -1.56 4.13 -5.81
CA ASN A 190 -0.24 3.86 -5.23
C ASN A 190 0.64 2.94 -6.11
N ASP A 191 0.48 3.01 -7.42
CA ASP A 191 1.40 2.43 -8.38
C ASP A 191 2.85 2.86 -8.02
N HIS A 192 3.85 2.00 -8.16
CA HIS A 192 5.22 2.20 -7.66
C HIS A 192 5.43 2.11 -6.13
N ASP A 193 4.39 1.87 -5.34
CA ASP A 193 4.48 1.72 -3.87
C ASP A 193 5.12 2.91 -3.13
N LEU A 194 4.76 4.13 -3.53
CA LEU A 194 5.37 5.35 -3.00
C LEU A 194 4.90 5.71 -1.59
N THR A 195 3.72 5.22 -1.14
CA THR A 195 3.15 5.61 0.14
C THR A 195 2.69 4.43 1.00
N TYR A 196 2.41 4.72 2.27
CA TYR A 196 1.81 3.80 3.23
C TYR A 196 0.31 4.09 3.33
N GLY A 197 -0.53 3.15 2.86
CA GLY A 197 -1.99 3.26 2.85
C GLY A 197 -2.64 2.07 2.16
N LYS A 198 -3.86 1.74 2.60
CA LYS A 198 -4.66 0.67 2.00
C LYS A 198 -5.34 1.15 0.73
N ILE A 199 -5.32 0.32 -0.29
CA ILE A 199 -5.89 0.64 -1.61
C ILE A 199 -7.17 -0.15 -1.82
N ARG A 200 -8.15 0.49 -2.47
CA ARG A 200 -9.39 -0.13 -2.93
C ARG A 200 -9.44 -0.10 -4.45
N PHE A 201 -9.94 -1.17 -5.02
CA PHE A 201 -10.21 -1.27 -6.46
C PHE A 201 -11.67 -0.92 -6.75
N ASP A 202 -11.91 -0.40 -7.94
CA ASP A 202 -13.24 -0.37 -8.53
C ASP A 202 -13.65 -1.75 -9.06
N GLU A 203 -14.93 -1.94 -9.39
CA GLU A 203 -15.49 -3.22 -9.82
C GLU A 203 -14.82 -3.77 -11.09
N ARG A 204 -14.50 -2.90 -12.06
CA ARG A 204 -13.83 -3.30 -13.30
C ARG A 204 -12.41 -3.78 -13.03
N SER A 205 -11.68 -3.08 -12.17
CA SER A 205 -10.34 -3.47 -11.75
C SER A 205 -10.36 -4.83 -11.03
N ILE A 206 -11.35 -5.12 -10.17
CA ILE A 206 -11.51 -6.43 -9.52
C ILE A 206 -11.76 -7.53 -10.56
N ALA A 207 -12.66 -7.29 -11.53
CA ALA A 207 -12.92 -8.26 -12.60
C ALA A 207 -11.66 -8.55 -13.43
N THR A 208 -10.87 -7.53 -13.71
CA THR A 208 -9.59 -7.68 -14.43
C THR A 208 -8.57 -8.45 -13.60
N LEU A 209 -8.47 -8.22 -12.30
CA LEU A 209 -7.55 -8.97 -11.43
C LEU A 209 -7.91 -10.45 -11.36
N LYS A 210 -9.19 -10.80 -11.30
CA LYS A 210 -9.64 -12.20 -11.35
C LYS A 210 -9.16 -12.94 -12.59
N ALA A 211 -9.17 -12.26 -13.74
CA ALA A 211 -8.84 -12.87 -15.03
C ALA A 211 -7.35 -12.76 -15.40
N HIS A 212 -6.66 -11.70 -14.98
CA HIS A 212 -5.38 -11.31 -15.57
C HIS A 212 -4.26 -10.96 -14.57
N LEU A 213 -4.46 -11.04 -13.26
CA LEU A 213 -3.41 -10.71 -12.28
C LEU A 213 -2.13 -11.53 -12.51
N GLY A 214 -2.25 -12.83 -12.79
CA GLY A 214 -1.12 -13.69 -13.08
C GLY A 214 -0.35 -13.35 -14.38
N ASN A 215 -0.95 -12.53 -15.25
CA ASN A 215 -0.38 -12.10 -16.53
C ASN A 215 0.26 -10.70 -16.47
N LEU A 216 0.33 -10.09 -15.29
CA LEU A 216 1.00 -8.82 -15.06
C LEU A 216 2.50 -9.06 -14.88
N SER A 217 3.33 -8.51 -15.78
CA SER A 217 4.77 -8.81 -15.83
C SER A 217 5.58 -8.18 -14.70
N ASP A 218 5.20 -6.97 -14.24
CA ASP A 218 5.91 -6.28 -13.15
C ASP A 218 5.58 -6.88 -11.80
N SER A 219 6.59 -7.48 -11.16
CA SER A 219 6.44 -8.16 -9.87
C SER A 219 6.06 -7.23 -8.71
N LEU A 220 6.47 -5.95 -8.74
CA LEU A 220 6.07 -4.97 -7.75
C LEU A 220 4.57 -4.69 -7.87
N THR A 221 4.09 -4.42 -9.07
CA THR A 221 2.67 -4.16 -9.33
C THR A 221 1.81 -5.37 -8.96
N ARG A 222 2.26 -6.61 -9.27
CA ARG A 222 1.55 -7.82 -8.81
C ARG A 222 1.46 -7.88 -7.29
N ALA A 223 2.58 -7.62 -6.59
CA ALA A 223 2.60 -7.63 -5.12
C ALA A 223 1.67 -6.57 -4.51
N LEU A 224 1.55 -5.39 -5.13
CA LEU A 224 0.60 -4.36 -4.72
C LEU A 224 -0.84 -4.81 -4.93
N CYS A 225 -1.15 -5.41 -6.07
CA CYS A 225 -2.49 -5.94 -6.36
C CYS A 225 -2.86 -7.06 -5.37
N TRP A 226 -1.95 -7.98 -5.08
CA TRP A 226 -2.14 -9.01 -4.07
C TRP A 226 -2.44 -8.43 -2.68
N SER A 227 -1.64 -7.45 -2.25
CA SER A 227 -1.83 -6.80 -0.95
C SER A 227 -3.16 -6.07 -0.86
N ALA A 228 -3.53 -5.32 -1.89
CA ALA A 228 -4.78 -4.58 -1.92
C ALA A 228 -6.00 -5.50 -1.95
N ALA A 229 -5.97 -6.59 -2.72
CA ALA A 229 -7.04 -7.60 -2.73
C ALA A 229 -7.22 -8.26 -1.35
N TRP A 230 -6.12 -8.59 -0.68
CA TRP A 230 -6.15 -9.13 0.68
C TRP A 230 -6.72 -8.12 1.69
N ASP A 231 -6.29 -6.86 1.63
CA ASP A 231 -6.79 -5.80 2.51
C ASP A 231 -8.29 -5.57 2.31
N MET A 232 -8.77 -5.56 1.07
CA MET A 232 -10.21 -5.47 0.76
C MET A 232 -10.98 -6.67 1.31
N HIS A 233 -10.45 -7.88 1.17
CA HIS A 233 -11.07 -9.08 1.69
C HIS A 233 -11.14 -9.07 3.21
N ARG A 234 -10.05 -8.77 3.88
CA ARG A 234 -9.97 -8.68 5.34
C ARG A 234 -10.88 -7.59 5.93
N ASP A 235 -11.06 -6.49 5.21
CA ASP A 235 -11.92 -5.38 5.62
C ASP A 235 -13.41 -5.61 5.26
N GLY A 236 -13.76 -6.76 4.64
CA GLY A 236 -15.13 -7.13 4.27
C GLY A 236 -15.65 -6.46 3.00
N GLU A 237 -14.77 -5.88 2.18
CA GLU A 237 -15.09 -5.21 0.92
C GLU A 237 -14.88 -6.09 -0.33
N LEU A 238 -14.27 -7.26 -0.15
CA LEU A 238 -14.13 -8.30 -1.16
C LEU A 238 -14.57 -9.64 -0.56
N SER A 239 -15.47 -10.36 -1.24
CA SER A 239 -15.96 -11.63 -0.71
C SER A 239 -14.84 -12.70 -0.64
N ALA A 240 -15.01 -13.69 0.26
CA ALA A 240 -14.08 -14.83 0.33
C ALA A 240 -14.05 -15.60 -1.01
N THR A 241 -15.18 -15.72 -1.69
CA THR A 241 -15.28 -16.35 -3.02
C THR A 241 -14.45 -15.60 -4.05
N ASP A 242 -14.59 -14.27 -4.11
CA ASP A 242 -13.86 -13.43 -5.07
C ASP A 242 -12.35 -13.46 -4.81
N TYR A 243 -11.95 -13.37 -3.53
CA TYR A 243 -10.54 -13.47 -3.16
C TYR A 243 -9.95 -14.84 -3.52
N THR A 244 -10.65 -15.91 -3.20
CA THR A 244 -10.24 -17.28 -3.56
C THR A 244 -10.10 -17.44 -5.07
N GLU A 245 -11.05 -16.92 -5.85
CA GLU A 245 -10.99 -16.95 -7.31
C GLU A 245 -9.74 -16.23 -7.85
N ILE A 246 -9.40 -15.05 -7.33
CA ILE A 246 -8.16 -14.34 -7.70
C ILE A 246 -6.94 -15.21 -7.41
N VAL A 247 -6.87 -15.83 -6.21
CA VAL A 247 -5.74 -16.68 -5.82
C VAL A 247 -5.61 -17.89 -6.75
N LEU A 248 -6.69 -18.62 -6.98
CA LEU A 248 -6.69 -19.84 -7.82
C LEU A 248 -6.27 -19.52 -9.27
N ASN A 249 -6.73 -18.41 -9.82
CA ASN A 249 -6.43 -18.05 -11.21
C ASN A 249 -5.02 -17.48 -11.41
N ALA A 250 -4.42 -16.87 -10.41
CA ALA A 250 -3.20 -16.09 -10.60
C ALA A 250 -1.96 -16.67 -9.92
N LEU A 251 -2.11 -17.43 -8.81
CA LEU A 251 -0.98 -17.86 -8.00
C LEU A 251 -0.04 -18.82 -8.73
N GLY A 252 -0.54 -19.64 -9.65
CA GLY A 252 0.27 -20.55 -10.46
C GLY A 252 1.28 -19.84 -11.38
N ASN A 253 1.07 -18.56 -11.67
CA ASN A 253 1.97 -17.73 -12.47
C ASN A 253 2.88 -16.82 -11.62
N GLU A 254 2.80 -16.90 -10.28
CA GLU A 254 3.64 -16.09 -9.41
C GLU A 254 5.04 -16.71 -9.28
N SER A 255 6.07 -15.88 -9.37
CA SER A 255 7.48 -16.29 -9.33
C SER A 255 8.18 -15.94 -8.02
N GLU A 256 7.57 -15.09 -7.21
CA GLU A 256 8.17 -14.59 -5.97
C GLU A 256 7.76 -15.48 -4.78
N ALA A 257 8.67 -16.31 -4.29
CA ALA A 257 8.40 -17.27 -3.21
C ALA A 257 7.77 -16.63 -1.95
N SER A 258 8.19 -15.42 -1.59
CA SER A 258 7.61 -14.69 -0.45
C SER A 258 6.16 -14.28 -0.68
N VAL A 259 5.78 -13.97 -1.92
CA VAL A 259 4.40 -13.66 -2.29
C VAL A 259 3.58 -14.94 -2.29
N ILE A 260 4.07 -16.02 -2.88
CA ILE A 260 3.40 -17.34 -2.88
C ILE A 260 3.07 -17.76 -1.44
N SER A 261 4.07 -17.79 -0.56
CA SER A 261 3.89 -18.17 0.84
C SER A 261 2.85 -17.29 1.56
N ALA A 262 2.88 -15.98 1.30
CA ALA A 262 1.93 -15.05 1.90
C ALA A 262 0.49 -15.29 1.39
N GLN A 263 0.32 -15.54 0.07
CA GLN A 263 -1.01 -15.78 -0.49
C GLN A 263 -1.59 -17.12 -0.06
N LEU A 264 -0.77 -18.17 0.10
CA LEU A 264 -1.23 -19.45 0.66
C LEU A 264 -1.72 -19.29 2.10
N ALA A 265 -0.95 -18.62 2.96
CA ALA A 265 -1.37 -18.35 4.34
C ALA A 265 -2.63 -17.46 4.43
N ASN A 266 -2.76 -16.48 3.53
CA ASN A 266 -3.95 -15.66 3.43
C ASN A 266 -5.17 -16.46 2.95
N LEU A 267 -4.99 -17.37 1.99
CA LEU A 267 -6.05 -18.25 1.50
C LEU A 267 -6.54 -19.20 2.59
N GLU A 268 -5.62 -19.83 3.33
CA GLU A 268 -5.96 -20.64 4.50
C GLU A 268 -6.80 -19.85 5.52
N THR A 269 -6.35 -18.64 5.87
CA THR A 269 -7.10 -17.74 6.76
C THR A 269 -8.49 -17.38 6.19
N SER A 270 -8.58 -17.13 4.88
CA SER A 270 -9.84 -16.83 4.20
C SER A 270 -10.83 -18.01 4.28
N VAL A 271 -10.33 -19.23 4.06
CA VAL A 271 -11.15 -20.46 4.13
C VAL A 271 -11.62 -20.71 5.56
N GLU A 272 -10.73 -20.63 6.54
CA GLU A 272 -11.04 -20.98 7.92
C GLU A 272 -11.93 -19.94 8.62
N ILE A 273 -11.67 -18.63 8.39
CA ILE A 273 -12.28 -17.55 9.18
C ILE A 273 -13.40 -16.83 8.42
N TYR A 274 -13.22 -16.57 7.12
CA TYR A 274 -14.12 -15.69 6.36
C TYR A 274 -15.08 -16.44 5.42
N SER A 275 -14.85 -17.74 5.16
CA SER A 275 -15.75 -18.54 4.31
C SER A 275 -16.94 -19.10 5.09
N SER A 276 -18.10 -19.16 4.43
CA SER A 276 -19.25 -19.85 4.99
C SER A 276 -18.97 -21.36 5.09
N PRO A 277 -19.58 -22.09 6.05
CA PRO A 277 -19.40 -23.54 6.18
C PRO A 277 -19.67 -24.30 4.86
N LYS A 278 -20.65 -23.86 4.09
CA LYS A 278 -21.00 -24.44 2.78
C LYS A 278 -19.88 -24.34 1.75
N ASN A 279 -19.06 -23.30 1.81
CA ASN A 279 -17.99 -23.06 0.84
C ASN A 279 -16.62 -23.54 1.32
N ARG A 280 -16.51 -23.88 2.61
CA ARG A 280 -15.24 -24.26 3.22
C ARG A 280 -14.68 -25.55 2.62
N GLU A 281 -15.45 -26.64 2.58
CA GLU A 281 -15.03 -27.93 2.05
C GLU A 281 -14.45 -27.80 0.63
N ARG A 282 -15.16 -27.11 -0.26
CA ARG A 282 -14.70 -26.88 -1.64
C ARG A 282 -13.40 -26.10 -1.71
N SER A 283 -13.19 -25.11 -0.85
CA SER A 283 -11.98 -24.29 -0.82
C SER A 283 -10.79 -25.05 -0.24
N GLU A 284 -11.01 -25.94 0.72
CA GLU A 284 -9.98 -26.82 1.32
C GLU A 284 -9.37 -27.77 0.29
N GLU A 285 -10.21 -28.38 -0.59
CA GLU A 285 -9.75 -29.23 -1.68
C GLU A 285 -8.78 -28.47 -2.60
N HIS A 286 -9.16 -27.28 -3.05
CA HIS A 286 -8.33 -26.45 -3.93
C HIS A 286 -7.04 -25.94 -3.25
N THR A 287 -7.08 -25.63 -1.96
CA THR A 287 -5.89 -25.21 -1.20
C THR A 287 -4.86 -26.33 -1.14
N SER A 288 -5.30 -27.58 -0.92
CA SER A 288 -4.44 -28.76 -0.91
C SER A 288 -3.78 -29.00 -2.27
N GLU A 289 -4.49 -28.80 -3.38
CA GLU A 289 -3.95 -28.90 -4.73
C GLU A 289 -2.84 -27.88 -4.99
N LEU A 290 -3.04 -26.62 -4.61
CA LEU A 290 -2.03 -25.56 -4.79
C LEU A 290 -0.78 -25.80 -3.96
N GLN A 291 -0.92 -26.29 -2.73
CA GLN A 291 0.22 -26.63 -1.88
C GLN A 291 1.05 -27.77 -2.47
N SER A 292 0.41 -28.77 -3.09
CA SER A 292 1.11 -29.89 -3.73
C SER A 292 1.89 -29.48 -4.99
N GLN A 293 1.48 -28.39 -5.68
CA GLN A 293 2.16 -27.86 -6.85
C GLN A 293 3.36 -26.95 -6.49
N SER A 294 3.44 -26.49 -5.25
CA SER A 294 4.52 -25.58 -4.78
C SER A 294 5.69 -26.29 -4.13
N THR A 295 5.64 -27.62 -3.99
CA THR A 295 6.73 -28.49 -3.51
C THR A 295 7.44 -29.17 -4.65
#